data_92b330ad5e66ae97c2756d77ab543d73
#
_entry.id   92b330ad5e66ae97c2756d77ab543d73
#
_cell.length_a   1.000
_cell.length_b   1.000
_cell.length_c   1.000
_cell.angle_alpha   90.00
_cell.angle_beta   90.00
_cell.angle_gamma   90.00
#
_symmetry.space_group_name_H-M   'P 1'
#
loop_
_entity.id
_entity.type
_entity.pdbx_description
1 polymer ?
#
loop_
_entity_poly.entity_id
_entity_poly.type
_entity_poly.pdbx_seq_one_letter_code
_entity_poly.pdbx_strand_id
1 'polypeptide(L)'
;MKYSSVLLFSAALLSGAAFAGSNIEAAVGGALGGVLGSVVGEHLGGSTGATIGAGVGGAAGGMVGADKRSRTEAAIGGGLGAAGGNVIGQRVGGSNGGLIGAAVGGGAGGAVGNAYGDDDDSRNNRHYRDDRRNYNHPGKAKGHYKHKKRYRD
;
A
#
# COMPACT_ATOMS: atom_id res chain seq x y z
N MET A 1 -8.76 37.78 -9.66
CA MET A 1 -8.09 37.16 -8.50
C MET A 1 -8.69 35.83 -8.00
N LYS A 2 -9.61 35.21 -8.74
CA LYS A 2 -10.26 33.94 -8.30
C LYS A 2 -9.53 32.67 -8.74
N TYR A 3 -8.58 32.75 -9.65
CA TYR A 3 -7.87 31.58 -10.22
C TYR A 3 -6.51 31.32 -9.56
N SER A 4 -5.95 32.28 -8.84
CA SER A 4 -4.66 32.13 -8.15
C SER A 4 -4.71 31.10 -7.01
N SER A 5 -5.86 31.01 -6.31
CA SER A 5 -6.05 30.05 -5.23
C SER A 5 -6.17 28.60 -5.74
N VAL A 6 -6.78 28.44 -6.91
CA VAL A 6 -6.91 27.11 -7.55
C VAL A 6 -5.56 26.63 -8.07
N LEU A 7 -4.74 27.54 -8.60
CA LEU A 7 -3.41 27.22 -9.13
C LEU A 7 -2.43 26.87 -7.99
N LEU A 8 -2.52 27.55 -6.85
CA LEU A 8 -1.73 27.24 -5.65
C LEU A 8 -2.15 25.90 -5.02
N PHE A 9 -3.46 25.59 -5.04
CA PHE A 9 -3.95 24.33 -4.50
C PHE A 9 -3.59 23.13 -5.39
N SER A 10 -3.61 23.31 -6.72
CA SER A 10 -3.16 22.27 -7.65
C SER A 10 -1.64 22.04 -7.59
N ALA A 11 -0.85 23.09 -7.37
CA ALA A 11 0.59 22.97 -7.20
C ALA A 11 0.97 22.28 -5.88
N ALA A 12 0.21 22.51 -4.80
CA ALA A 12 0.40 21.83 -3.51
C ALA A 12 0.05 20.33 -3.59
N LEU A 13 -0.90 19.93 -4.45
CA LEU A 13 -1.25 18.54 -4.69
C LEU A 13 -0.18 17.79 -5.51
N LEU A 14 0.52 18.48 -6.40
CA LEU A 14 1.62 17.86 -7.17
C LEU A 14 2.90 17.69 -6.35
N SER A 15 3.13 18.51 -5.31
CA SER A 15 4.32 18.38 -4.48
C SER A 15 4.30 17.19 -3.51
N GLY A 16 3.13 16.57 -3.30
CA GLY A 16 3.00 15.32 -2.54
C GLY A 16 3.43 14.05 -3.30
N ALA A 17 3.67 14.14 -4.61
CA ALA A 17 4.05 13.00 -5.45
C ALA A 17 5.54 12.66 -5.43
N ALA A 18 6.34 13.28 -4.56
CA ALA A 18 7.78 13.05 -4.47
C ALA A 18 8.18 11.85 -3.59
N PHE A 19 7.29 10.89 -3.39
CA PHE A 19 7.67 9.58 -2.85
C PHE A 19 8.05 8.66 -4.01
N ALA A 20 9.31 8.74 -4.41
CA ALA A 20 9.91 7.84 -5.40
C ALA A 20 9.93 6.40 -4.85
N GLY A 21 9.21 5.49 -5.51
CA GLY A 21 9.19 4.08 -5.18
C GLY A 21 7.89 3.40 -5.60
N SER A 22 7.78 2.10 -5.39
CA SER A 22 6.61 1.24 -5.64
C SER A 22 5.27 1.76 -5.06
N ASN A 23 5.33 2.69 -4.10
CA ASN A 23 4.17 3.32 -3.51
C ASN A 23 3.37 4.21 -4.48
N ILE A 24 4.00 4.73 -5.55
CA ILE A 24 3.34 5.56 -6.57
C ILE A 24 2.33 4.74 -7.36
N GLU A 25 2.65 3.50 -7.68
CA GLU A 25 1.75 2.61 -8.44
C GLU A 25 0.48 2.32 -7.64
N ALA A 26 0.61 2.03 -6.33
CA ALA A 26 -0.51 1.85 -5.43
C ALA A 26 -1.33 3.14 -5.24
N ALA A 27 -0.65 4.30 -5.16
CA ALA A 27 -1.31 5.59 -5.07
C ALA A 27 -2.14 5.91 -6.32
N VAL A 28 -1.55 5.74 -7.51
CA VAL A 28 -2.24 5.97 -8.79
C VAL A 28 -3.41 4.99 -8.95
N GLY A 29 -3.18 3.71 -8.64
CA GLY A 29 -4.22 2.68 -8.69
C GLY A 29 -5.39 3.03 -7.77
N GLY A 30 -5.13 3.35 -6.51
CA GLY A 30 -6.12 3.72 -5.52
C GLY A 30 -6.90 5.00 -5.88
N ALA A 31 -6.20 6.02 -6.41
CA ALA A 31 -6.81 7.25 -6.85
C ALA A 31 -7.76 7.03 -8.04
N LEU A 32 -7.26 6.39 -9.10
CA LEU A 32 -8.07 6.12 -10.30
C LEU A 32 -9.24 5.18 -9.99
N GLY A 33 -8.99 4.12 -9.25
CA GLY A 33 -10.02 3.18 -8.82
C GLY A 33 -11.09 3.85 -7.98
N GLY A 34 -10.71 4.68 -7.03
CA GLY A 34 -11.62 5.45 -6.19
C GLY A 34 -12.52 6.40 -6.96
N VAL A 35 -11.96 7.14 -7.93
CA VAL A 35 -12.72 8.04 -8.81
C VAL A 35 -13.68 7.26 -9.69
N LEU A 36 -13.20 6.25 -10.42
CA LEU A 36 -14.04 5.47 -11.33
C LEU A 36 -15.16 4.74 -10.57
N GLY A 37 -14.82 4.16 -9.43
CA GLY A 37 -15.81 3.51 -8.56
C GLY A 37 -16.85 4.48 -8.01
N SER A 38 -16.42 5.70 -7.65
CA SER A 38 -17.33 6.76 -7.20
C SER A 38 -18.31 7.16 -8.29
N VAL A 39 -17.85 7.38 -9.53
CA VAL A 39 -18.71 7.76 -10.65
C VAL A 39 -19.75 6.67 -10.96
N VAL A 40 -19.30 5.41 -11.04
CA VAL A 40 -20.21 4.28 -11.30
C VAL A 40 -21.21 4.13 -10.15
N GLY A 41 -20.72 4.20 -8.92
CA GLY A 41 -21.55 4.08 -7.72
C GLY A 41 -22.59 5.20 -7.60
N GLU A 42 -22.22 6.42 -7.98
CA GLU A 42 -23.15 7.57 -7.99
C GLU A 42 -24.33 7.36 -8.93
N HIS A 43 -24.08 6.79 -10.11
CA HIS A 43 -25.16 6.47 -11.06
C HIS A 43 -26.09 5.37 -10.56
N LEU A 44 -25.63 4.48 -9.72
CA LEU A 44 -26.42 3.36 -9.20
C LEU A 44 -27.20 3.69 -7.91
N GLY A 45 -26.61 4.52 -7.05
CA GLY A 45 -27.14 4.76 -5.70
C GLY A 45 -26.89 6.17 -5.15
N GLY A 46 -26.69 7.17 -6.03
CA GLY A 46 -26.47 8.56 -5.61
C GLY A 46 -25.21 8.69 -4.73
N SER A 47 -25.25 9.59 -3.75
CA SER A 47 -24.10 9.87 -2.88
C SER A 47 -23.65 8.68 -2.03
N THR A 48 -24.57 7.83 -1.60
CA THR A 48 -24.24 6.60 -0.88
C THR A 48 -23.57 5.60 -1.80
N GLY A 49 -24.10 5.44 -3.02
CA GLY A 49 -23.51 4.59 -4.03
C GLY A 49 -22.10 5.07 -4.42
N ALA A 50 -21.90 6.40 -4.54
CA ALA A 50 -20.59 6.99 -4.82
C ALA A 50 -19.57 6.63 -3.73
N THR A 51 -19.95 6.69 -2.46
CA THR A 51 -19.06 6.35 -1.34
C THR A 51 -18.69 4.87 -1.33
N ILE A 52 -19.66 3.98 -1.53
CA ILE A 52 -19.43 2.54 -1.60
C ILE A 52 -18.57 2.21 -2.81
N GLY A 53 -18.91 2.80 -3.98
CA GLY A 53 -18.15 2.62 -5.20
C GLY A 53 -16.72 3.13 -5.09
N ALA A 54 -16.51 4.30 -4.45
CA ALA A 54 -15.17 4.82 -4.17
C ALA A 54 -14.36 3.85 -3.32
N GLY A 55 -14.95 3.28 -2.28
CA GLY A 55 -14.31 2.33 -1.40
C GLY A 55 -13.88 1.04 -2.12
N VAL A 56 -14.82 0.44 -2.86
CA VAL A 56 -14.55 -0.79 -3.63
C VAL A 56 -13.54 -0.54 -4.74
N GLY A 57 -13.72 0.57 -5.48
CA GLY A 57 -12.80 0.96 -6.55
C GLY A 57 -11.41 1.31 -6.03
N GLY A 58 -11.33 2.07 -4.95
CA GLY A 58 -10.06 2.42 -4.29
C GLY A 58 -9.31 1.21 -3.75
N ALA A 59 -10.05 0.25 -3.17
CA ALA A 59 -9.46 -1.02 -2.73
C ALA A 59 -8.92 -1.84 -3.89
N ALA A 60 -9.73 -2.04 -4.94
CA ALA A 60 -9.32 -2.80 -6.13
C ALA A 60 -8.13 -2.12 -6.83
N GLY A 61 -8.19 -0.80 -7.01
CA GLY A 61 -7.12 -0.04 -7.64
C GLY A 61 -5.83 -0.05 -6.83
N GLY A 62 -5.92 0.14 -5.52
CA GLY A 62 -4.79 0.05 -4.61
C GLY A 62 -4.13 -1.32 -4.66
N MET A 63 -4.93 -2.39 -4.68
CA MET A 63 -4.43 -3.75 -4.78
C MET A 63 -3.70 -4.01 -6.10
N VAL A 64 -4.23 -3.49 -7.22
CA VAL A 64 -3.62 -3.69 -8.55
C VAL A 64 -2.30 -2.96 -8.66
N GLY A 65 -2.22 -1.73 -8.11
CA GLY A 65 -1.01 -0.92 -8.13
C GLY A 65 0.02 -1.29 -7.06
N ALA A 66 -0.35 -2.10 -6.07
CA ALA A 66 0.55 -2.47 -4.99
C ALA A 66 1.45 -3.66 -5.35
N ASP A 67 2.60 -3.72 -4.69
CA ASP A 67 3.45 -4.90 -4.70
C ASP A 67 2.70 -6.14 -4.20
N LYS A 68 3.08 -7.31 -4.74
CA LYS A 68 2.38 -8.59 -4.45
C LYS A 68 2.25 -8.89 -2.96
N ARG A 69 3.15 -8.35 -2.15
CA ARG A 69 3.21 -8.58 -0.70
C ARG A 69 2.30 -7.64 0.08
N SER A 70 2.14 -6.41 -0.41
CA SER A 70 1.42 -5.32 0.26
C SER A 70 0.01 -5.08 -0.29
N ARG A 71 -0.50 -6.01 -1.10
CA ARG A 71 -1.81 -5.86 -1.77
C ARG A 71 -2.97 -5.71 -0.82
N THR A 72 -2.96 -6.47 0.26
CA THR A 72 -4.03 -6.43 1.27
C THR A 72 -4.05 -5.10 2.00
N GLU A 73 -2.88 -4.64 2.42
CA GLU A 73 -2.68 -3.38 3.12
C GLU A 73 -3.03 -2.19 2.23
N ALA A 74 -2.57 -2.23 0.95
CA ALA A 74 -2.91 -1.21 -0.03
C ALA A 74 -4.40 -1.20 -0.39
N ALA A 75 -5.05 -2.36 -0.45
CA ALA A 75 -6.49 -2.44 -0.66
C ALA A 75 -7.29 -1.85 0.49
N ILE A 76 -6.91 -2.17 1.73
CA ILE A 76 -7.55 -1.62 2.93
C ILE A 76 -7.34 -0.11 2.98
N GLY A 77 -6.09 0.35 2.83
CA GLY A 77 -5.75 1.76 2.84
C GLY A 77 -6.44 2.54 1.72
N GLY A 78 -6.35 2.04 0.48
CA GLY A 78 -7.00 2.64 -0.69
C GLY A 78 -8.51 2.68 -0.59
N GLY A 79 -9.13 1.60 -0.12
CA GLY A 79 -10.58 1.52 0.06
C GLY A 79 -11.12 2.47 1.13
N LEU A 80 -10.53 2.43 2.32
CA LEU A 80 -10.94 3.31 3.43
C LEU A 80 -10.64 4.77 3.12
N GLY A 81 -9.48 5.04 2.52
CA GLY A 81 -9.08 6.37 2.09
C GLY A 81 -10.03 6.96 1.05
N ALA A 82 -10.34 6.19 0.00
CA ALA A 82 -11.26 6.63 -1.06
C ALA A 82 -12.67 6.87 -0.54
N ALA A 83 -13.23 5.94 0.25
CA ALA A 83 -14.55 6.10 0.83
C ALA A 83 -14.61 7.29 1.79
N GLY A 84 -13.68 7.39 2.72
CA GLY A 84 -13.59 8.50 3.68
C GLY A 84 -13.39 9.85 3.01
N GLY A 85 -12.46 9.91 2.06
CA GLY A 85 -12.21 11.10 1.26
C GLY A 85 -13.43 11.53 0.45
N ASN A 86 -14.16 10.56 -0.14
CA ASN A 86 -15.40 10.83 -0.86
C ASN A 86 -16.46 11.48 0.05
N VAL A 87 -16.69 10.91 1.22
CA VAL A 87 -17.67 11.44 2.20
C VAL A 87 -17.33 12.86 2.61
N ILE A 88 -16.06 13.09 2.97
CA ILE A 88 -15.62 14.43 3.39
C ILE A 88 -15.72 15.40 2.23
N GLY A 89 -15.25 15.00 1.04
CA GLY A 89 -15.29 15.80 -0.16
C GLY A 89 -16.71 16.19 -0.58
N GLN A 90 -17.68 15.26 -0.48
CA GLN A 90 -19.07 15.54 -0.77
C GLN A 90 -19.68 16.62 0.14
N ARG A 91 -19.29 16.64 1.41
CA ARG A 91 -19.77 17.66 2.36
C ARG A 91 -19.25 19.07 2.03
N VAL A 92 -18.08 19.18 1.44
CA VAL A 92 -17.41 20.45 1.13
C VAL A 92 -17.74 20.96 -0.26
N GLY A 93 -17.79 20.07 -1.26
CA GLY A 93 -17.93 20.43 -2.67
C GLY A 93 -18.94 19.60 -3.46
N GLY A 94 -19.88 18.92 -2.79
CA GLY A 94 -20.86 18.08 -3.45
C GLY A 94 -20.19 16.93 -4.21
N SER A 95 -20.79 16.51 -5.32
CA SER A 95 -20.32 15.39 -6.14
C SER A 95 -18.88 15.59 -6.62
N ASN A 96 -18.53 16.78 -7.12
CA ASN A 96 -17.17 17.09 -7.56
C ASN A 96 -16.16 17.03 -6.42
N GLY A 97 -16.54 17.53 -5.23
CA GLY A 97 -15.73 17.42 -4.03
C GLY A 97 -15.51 15.96 -3.63
N GLY A 98 -16.55 15.13 -3.76
CA GLY A 98 -16.48 13.69 -3.51
C GLY A 98 -15.47 12.97 -4.41
N LEU A 99 -15.46 13.29 -5.71
CA LEU A 99 -14.49 12.74 -6.66
C LEU A 99 -13.06 13.09 -6.31
N ILE A 100 -12.83 14.39 -6.00
CA ILE A 100 -11.49 14.85 -5.60
C ILE A 100 -11.06 14.18 -4.29
N GLY A 101 -12.01 14.11 -3.33
CA GLY A 101 -11.74 13.45 -2.06
C GLY A 101 -11.43 11.97 -2.21
N ALA A 102 -12.16 11.26 -3.08
CA ALA A 102 -11.90 9.85 -3.38
C ALA A 102 -10.54 9.65 -4.03
N ALA A 103 -10.13 10.53 -4.95
CA ALA A 103 -8.82 10.46 -5.58
C ALA A 103 -7.69 10.65 -4.57
N VAL A 104 -7.75 11.71 -3.78
CA VAL A 104 -6.71 12.04 -2.79
C VAL A 104 -6.67 10.99 -1.70
N GLY A 105 -7.85 10.61 -1.16
CA GLY A 105 -7.96 9.63 -0.10
C GLY A 105 -7.53 8.23 -0.56
N GLY A 106 -7.99 7.79 -1.72
CA GLY A 106 -7.64 6.49 -2.30
C GLY A 106 -6.15 6.40 -2.66
N GLY A 107 -5.61 7.47 -3.24
CA GLY A 107 -4.18 7.55 -3.57
C GLY A 107 -3.29 7.55 -2.33
N ALA A 108 -3.55 8.43 -1.38
CA ALA A 108 -2.79 8.48 -0.13
C ALA A 108 -2.93 7.20 0.69
N GLY A 109 -4.15 6.68 0.82
CA GLY A 109 -4.43 5.45 1.54
C GLY A 109 -3.75 4.23 0.91
N GLY A 110 -3.80 4.12 -0.43
CA GLY A 110 -3.12 3.06 -1.18
C GLY A 110 -1.60 3.09 -0.99
N ALA A 111 -0.99 4.27 -1.10
CA ALA A 111 0.44 4.45 -0.89
C ALA A 111 0.86 4.09 0.53
N VAL A 112 0.11 4.59 1.52
CA VAL A 112 0.38 4.31 2.94
C VAL A 112 0.22 2.82 3.22
N GLY A 113 -0.86 2.20 2.74
CA GLY A 113 -1.08 0.77 2.90
C GLY A 113 0.05 -0.05 2.30
N ASN A 114 0.51 0.28 1.09
CA ASN A 114 1.63 -0.39 0.46
C ASN A 114 2.92 -0.26 1.28
N ALA A 115 3.21 0.95 1.79
CA ALA A 115 4.41 1.20 2.59
C ALA A 115 4.43 0.38 3.87
N TYR A 116 3.30 0.27 4.56
CA TYR A 116 3.21 -0.53 5.79
C TYR A 116 3.37 -2.02 5.53
N GLY A 117 2.80 -2.54 4.42
CA GLY A 117 2.95 -3.93 4.04
C GLY A 117 4.41 -4.34 3.78
N ASP A 118 5.20 -3.45 3.18
CA ASP A 118 6.63 -3.68 2.92
C ASP A 118 7.47 -3.75 4.20
N ASP A 119 7.12 -2.97 5.22
CA ASP A 119 7.85 -2.92 6.50
C ASP A 119 7.67 -4.21 7.32
N ASP A 120 6.50 -4.80 7.35
CA ASP A 120 6.21 -6.01 8.12
C ASP A 120 6.93 -7.24 7.53
N ASP A 121 7.02 -7.35 6.22
CA ASP A 121 7.76 -8.41 5.54
C ASP A 121 9.27 -8.27 5.72
N SER A 122 9.79 -7.06 5.82
CA SER A 122 11.20 -6.82 6.08
C SER A 122 11.63 -7.28 7.47
N ARG A 123 10.75 -7.20 8.46
CA ARG A 123 10.99 -7.70 9.81
C ARG A 123 10.92 -9.22 9.87
N ASN A 124 9.93 -9.81 9.22
CA ASN A 124 9.73 -11.26 9.22
C ASN A 124 10.86 -12.00 8.47
N ASN A 125 11.35 -11.45 7.35
CA ASN A 125 12.47 -12.01 6.61
C ASN A 125 13.82 -11.96 7.37
N ARG A 126 13.99 -11.04 8.33
CA ARG A 126 15.21 -11.01 9.17
C ARG A 126 15.22 -12.18 10.13
N HIS A 127 14.08 -12.54 10.73
CA HIS A 127 13.98 -13.70 11.61
C HIS A 127 14.27 -15.01 10.87
N TYR A 128 13.69 -15.19 9.66
CA TYR A 128 13.95 -16.40 8.86
C TYR A 128 15.39 -16.50 8.33
N ARG A 129 16.07 -15.38 8.12
CA ARG A 129 17.48 -15.37 7.70
C ARG A 129 18.42 -15.67 8.84
N ASP A 130 18.12 -15.21 10.04
CA ASP A 130 18.93 -15.50 11.22
C ASP A 130 18.80 -16.96 11.63
N ASP A 131 17.62 -17.54 11.57
CA ASP A 131 17.40 -18.96 11.82
C ASP A 131 18.12 -19.84 10.81
N ARG A 132 18.10 -19.49 9.52
CA ARG A 132 18.84 -20.24 8.49
C ARG A 132 20.36 -20.13 8.63
N ARG A 133 20.88 -19.01 9.11
CA ARG A 133 22.33 -18.90 9.40
C ARG A 133 22.72 -19.73 10.61
N ASN A 134 21.82 -19.88 11.57
CA ASN A 134 22.09 -20.68 12.75
C ASN A 134 22.04 -22.19 12.47
N TYR A 135 21.22 -22.63 11.50
CA TYR A 135 21.18 -24.01 11.05
C TYR A 135 22.32 -24.39 10.10
N ASN A 136 23.01 -23.43 9.50
CA ASN A 136 24.07 -23.66 8.53
C ASN A 136 25.48 -23.53 9.14
N HIS A 137 25.60 -23.63 10.46
CA HIS A 137 26.87 -24.00 11.06
C HIS A 137 27.02 -25.51 10.89
N PRO A 138 27.83 -25.97 9.93
CA PRO A 138 28.30 -27.34 10.00
C PRO A 138 29.06 -27.43 11.31
N GLY A 139 28.46 -28.13 12.26
CA GLY A 139 29.14 -28.44 13.51
C GLY A 139 30.53 -28.88 13.13
N LYS A 140 31.54 -28.21 13.67
CA LYS A 140 32.89 -28.72 13.63
C LYS A 140 32.81 -30.10 14.28
N ALA A 141 32.63 -31.10 13.45
CA ALA A 141 32.90 -32.46 13.80
C ALA A 141 34.37 -32.51 14.15
N LYS A 142 34.68 -32.27 15.42
CA LYS A 142 35.98 -32.65 15.98
C LYS A 142 36.01 -34.14 15.87
N GLY A 143 36.56 -34.61 14.73
CA GLY A 143 36.89 -36.00 14.51
C GLY A 143 37.86 -36.38 15.61
N HIS A 144 37.36 -37.13 16.58
CA HIS A 144 38.21 -37.87 17.46
C HIS A 144 38.89 -38.91 16.64
N TYR A 145 40.11 -38.60 16.14
CA TYR A 145 41.03 -39.60 15.66
C TYR A 145 41.46 -40.43 16.88
N LYS A 146 40.77 -41.57 17.09
CA LYS A 146 41.26 -42.62 17.98
C LYS A 146 42.55 -43.13 17.42
N HIS A 147 43.68 -42.74 17.98
CA HIS A 147 44.97 -43.39 17.79
C HIS A 147 44.86 -44.85 18.19
N LYS A 148 44.78 -45.73 17.22
CA LYS A 148 44.87 -47.15 17.40
C LYS A 148 46.37 -47.44 17.66
N LYS A 149 46.75 -47.62 18.92
CA LYS A 149 48.07 -48.11 19.29
C LYS A 149 48.19 -49.51 18.70
N ARG A 150 49.07 -49.68 17.71
CA ARG A 150 49.55 -50.98 17.27
C ARG A 150 50.54 -51.44 18.32
N TYR A 151 50.19 -52.49 19.04
CA TYR A 151 51.17 -53.30 19.72
C TYR A 151 51.82 -54.18 18.64
N ARG A 152 53.10 -54.16 18.61
CA ARG A 152 53.96 -54.98 17.78
C ARG A 152 54.72 -55.87 18.76
N ASP A 153 54.45 -57.15 18.70
CA ASP A 153 55.32 -58.23 19.20
C ASP A 153 56.16 -58.71 18.05
#